data_92429c4177eae9fb049b5a651bb90703
#
_entry.id   92429c4177eae9fb049b5a651bb90703
#
_cell.length_a   1.000
_cell.length_b   1.000
_cell.length_c   1.000
_cell.angle_alpha   90.00
_cell.angle_beta   90.00
_cell.angle_gamma   90.00
#
_symmetry.space_group_name_H-M   'P 1'
#
loop_
_entity.id
_entity.type
_entity.pdbx_description
1 polymer ?
#
loop_
_entity_poly.entity_id
_entity_poly.type
_entity_poly.pdbx_seq_one_letter_code
_entity_poly.pdbx_strand_id
1 'polypeptide(L)'
;CLHHHPVPMGCDWLDNQVVRNAQDFWDIIDAVDHVRLIVWGHVHQNSERERRGVHLFSSPSTCVQFKPFSKDFAVDNIAPGYRWFDLYPDGRFETAVSRVEGVVFDVDMSVKGY
;
A
#
# COMPACT_ATOMS: atom_id res chain seq x y z
N CYS A 1 3.66 -2.83 -10.77
CA CYS A 1 2.51 -2.65 -9.85
C CYS A 1 1.89 -4.00 -9.55
N LEU A 2 1.39 -4.17 -8.33
CA LEU A 2 0.70 -5.36 -7.84
C LEU A 2 -0.67 -4.95 -7.27
N HIS A 3 -1.60 -5.90 -7.13
CA HIS A 3 -2.80 -5.67 -6.32
C HIS A 3 -2.52 -6.05 -4.87
N HIS A 4 -2.18 -7.30 -4.61
CA HIS A 4 -1.82 -7.76 -3.27
C HIS A 4 -0.40 -7.36 -2.88
N HIS A 5 -0.20 -7.14 -1.59
CA HIS A 5 1.09 -6.72 -1.01
C HIS A 5 2.10 -7.88 -0.99
N PRO A 6 3.35 -7.63 -1.39
CA PRO A 6 4.41 -8.66 -1.39
C PRO A 6 5.19 -8.71 -0.06
N VAL A 7 4.84 -7.85 0.90
CA VAL A 7 5.45 -7.76 2.23
C VAL A 7 4.38 -7.64 3.29
N PRO A 8 4.55 -8.19 4.50
CA PRO A 8 3.60 -8.02 5.59
C PRO A 8 3.36 -6.54 5.92
N MET A 9 2.11 -6.17 6.17
CA MET A 9 1.71 -4.82 6.57
C MET A 9 1.67 -4.63 8.08
N GLY A 10 1.74 -5.73 8.85
CA GLY A 10 1.59 -5.73 10.30
C GLY A 10 0.13 -5.72 10.76
N CYS A 11 -0.78 -6.13 9.88
CA CYS A 11 -2.18 -6.36 10.19
C CYS A 11 -2.47 -7.85 10.01
N ASP A 12 -2.73 -8.58 11.08
CA ASP A 12 -2.85 -10.04 11.03
C ASP A 12 -3.86 -10.52 9.99
N TRP A 13 -5.00 -9.86 9.91
CA TRP A 13 -6.06 -10.22 8.94
C TRP A 13 -5.68 -9.91 7.49
N LEU A 14 -4.94 -8.82 7.22
CA LEU A 14 -4.43 -8.47 5.89
C LEU A 14 -3.27 -9.37 5.49
N ASP A 15 -2.38 -9.67 6.43
CA ASP A 15 -1.17 -10.44 6.17
C ASP A 15 -1.46 -11.92 5.82
N ASN A 16 -2.69 -12.40 6.08
CA ASN A 16 -3.19 -13.65 5.50
C ASN A 16 -3.42 -13.57 3.97
N GLN A 17 -3.41 -12.38 3.40
CA GLN A 17 -3.65 -12.10 1.98
C GLN A 17 -2.39 -11.62 1.24
N VAL A 18 -1.24 -11.72 1.89
CA VAL A 18 0.06 -11.44 1.25
C VAL A 18 0.27 -12.39 0.05
N VAL A 19 1.02 -11.93 -0.93
CA VAL A 19 1.39 -12.77 -2.09
C VAL A 19 2.03 -14.07 -1.58
N ARG A 20 1.38 -15.22 -1.84
CA ARG A 20 1.78 -16.52 -1.26
C ARG A 20 3.18 -16.95 -1.65
N ASN A 21 3.58 -16.68 -2.88
CA ASN A 21 4.92 -16.97 -3.40
C ASN A 21 5.81 -15.71 -3.45
N ALA A 22 5.73 -14.89 -2.41
CA ALA A 22 6.49 -13.65 -2.33
C ALA A 22 8.00 -13.88 -2.45
N GLN A 23 8.52 -15.04 -2.00
CA GLN A 23 9.94 -15.35 -2.14
C GLN A 23 10.34 -15.48 -3.61
N ASP A 24 9.56 -16.20 -4.43
CA ASP A 24 9.83 -16.33 -5.86
C ASP A 24 9.81 -14.96 -6.56
N PHE A 25 8.86 -14.11 -6.17
CA PHE A 25 8.81 -12.73 -6.65
C PHE A 25 10.07 -11.94 -6.28
N TRP A 26 10.54 -12.05 -5.03
CA TRP A 26 11.74 -11.36 -4.57
C TRP A 26 13.01 -11.92 -5.24
N ASP A 27 13.08 -13.20 -5.47
CA ASP A 27 14.23 -13.82 -6.15
C ASP A 27 14.40 -13.24 -7.58
N ILE A 28 13.30 -12.98 -8.27
CA ILE A 28 13.31 -12.33 -9.59
C ILE A 28 13.71 -10.86 -9.48
N ILE A 29 13.11 -10.12 -8.54
CA ILE A 29 13.40 -8.69 -8.34
C ILE A 29 14.87 -8.48 -7.93
N ASP A 30 15.39 -9.32 -7.05
CA ASP A 30 16.76 -9.22 -6.54
C ASP A 30 17.82 -9.61 -7.59
N ALA A 31 17.43 -10.33 -8.64
CA ALA A 31 18.32 -10.72 -9.74
C ALA A 31 18.52 -9.63 -10.79
N VAL A 32 17.78 -8.51 -10.70
CA VAL A 32 17.86 -7.39 -11.64
C VAL A 32 18.15 -6.07 -10.90
N ASP A 33 18.80 -5.14 -11.58
CA ASP A 33 19.25 -3.86 -10.99
C ASP A 33 18.47 -2.63 -11.48
N HIS A 34 17.52 -2.82 -12.38
CA HIS A 34 16.76 -1.72 -12.98
C HIS A 34 15.39 -1.44 -12.34
N VAL A 35 14.96 -2.26 -11.39
CA VAL A 35 13.72 -2.00 -10.64
C VAL A 35 13.97 -0.92 -9.60
N ARG A 36 13.24 0.17 -9.67
CA ARG A 36 13.37 1.33 -8.77
C ARG A 36 12.30 1.37 -7.71
N LEU A 37 11.07 1.03 -8.10
CA LEU A 37 9.93 1.08 -7.19
C LEU A 37 8.92 -0.03 -7.47
N ILE A 38 8.26 -0.46 -6.42
CA ILE A 38 7.15 -1.42 -6.44
C ILE A 38 5.98 -0.79 -5.70
N VAL A 39 4.80 -0.82 -6.33
CA VAL A 39 3.58 -0.20 -5.82
C VAL A 39 2.47 -1.24 -5.76
N TRP A 40 1.69 -1.21 -4.68
CA TRP A 40 0.50 -2.07 -4.55
C TRP A 40 -0.70 -1.33 -3.97
N GLY A 41 -1.87 -1.89 -4.25
CA GLY A 41 -3.16 -1.46 -3.70
C GLY A 41 -3.62 -2.35 -2.56
N HIS A 42 -4.89 -2.74 -2.58
CA HIS A 42 -5.54 -3.72 -1.69
C HIS A 42 -5.58 -3.36 -0.20
N VAL A 43 -4.47 -2.92 0.36
CA VAL A 43 -4.31 -2.69 1.81
C VAL A 43 -5.02 -1.45 2.34
N HIS A 44 -5.47 -0.56 1.45
CA HIS A 44 -6.12 0.72 1.79
C HIS A 44 -5.36 1.55 2.83
N GLN A 45 -4.03 1.47 2.79
CA GLN A 45 -3.12 2.16 3.70
C GLN A 45 -2.02 2.87 2.90
N ASN A 46 -1.56 3.98 3.43
CA ASN A 46 -0.35 4.63 2.96
C ASN A 46 0.86 4.03 3.69
N SER A 47 1.75 3.37 2.98
CA SER A 47 3.03 2.93 3.52
C SER A 47 4.19 3.21 2.57
N GLU A 48 5.36 3.39 3.15
CA GLU A 48 6.61 3.61 2.44
C GLU A 48 7.70 2.80 3.12
N ARG A 49 8.43 2.03 2.33
CA ARG A 49 9.54 1.18 2.79
C ARG A 49 10.61 1.12 1.72
N GLU A 50 11.76 0.61 2.09
CA GLU A 50 12.83 0.30 1.15
C GLU A 50 13.35 -1.11 1.38
N ARG A 51 13.69 -1.80 0.29
CA ARG A 51 14.32 -3.11 0.30
C ARG A 51 15.40 -3.15 -0.76
N ARG A 52 16.67 -3.27 -0.34
CA ARG A 52 17.84 -3.38 -1.22
C ARG A 52 17.88 -2.29 -2.31
N GLY A 53 17.55 -1.05 -1.95
CA GLY A 53 17.53 0.07 -2.88
C GLY A 53 16.27 0.17 -3.75
N VAL A 54 15.31 -0.75 -3.60
CA VAL A 54 13.99 -0.68 -4.25
C VAL A 54 13.00 -0.04 -3.30
N HIS A 55 12.36 1.03 -3.73
CA HIS A 55 11.33 1.70 -2.96
C HIS A 55 10.00 0.96 -3.06
N LEU A 56 9.35 0.79 -1.93
CA LEU A 56 8.12 0.01 -1.78
C LEU A 56 7.01 0.91 -1.26
N PHE A 57 5.93 1.04 -2.04
CA PHE A 57 4.81 1.91 -1.71
C PHE A 57 3.47 1.18 -1.74
N SER A 58 2.62 1.47 -0.76
CA SER A 58 1.20 1.20 -0.91
C SER A 58 0.41 2.48 -1.17
N SER A 59 -0.74 2.34 -1.80
CA SER A 59 -1.68 3.43 -2.02
C SER A 59 -2.83 3.36 -1.03
N PRO A 60 -3.29 4.49 -0.49
CA PRO A 60 -4.58 4.55 0.19
C PRO A 60 -5.71 4.23 -0.79
N SER A 61 -6.89 4.00 -0.27
CA SER A 61 -8.10 3.80 -1.06
C SER A 61 -8.77 5.14 -1.39
N THR A 62 -9.44 5.19 -2.53
CA THR A 62 -10.40 6.26 -2.87
C THR A 62 -11.76 6.08 -2.21
N CYS A 63 -11.89 5.08 -1.35
CA CYS A 63 -13.06 4.77 -0.55
C CYS A 63 -12.66 4.72 0.95
N VAL A 64 -12.99 3.66 1.65
CA VAL A 64 -12.65 3.45 3.07
C VAL A 64 -11.16 3.14 3.25
N GLN A 65 -10.60 3.57 4.37
CA GLN A 65 -9.24 3.22 4.76
C GLN A 65 -9.27 2.09 5.80
N PHE A 66 -8.23 1.24 5.81
CA PHE A 66 -8.07 0.21 6.81
C PHE A 66 -7.10 0.66 7.89
N LYS A 67 -7.46 0.35 9.15
CA LYS A 67 -6.66 0.75 10.29
C LYS A 67 -5.33 0.00 10.32
N PRO A 68 -4.18 0.70 10.33
CA PRO A 68 -2.88 0.06 10.42
C PRO A 68 -2.69 -0.73 11.72
N PHE A 69 -1.91 -1.80 11.65
CA PHE A 69 -1.51 -2.64 12.78
C PHE A 69 -2.68 -3.25 13.58
N SER A 70 -3.83 -3.39 12.95
CA SER A 70 -4.98 -4.04 13.57
C SER A 70 -4.89 -5.57 13.47
N LYS A 71 -5.22 -6.26 14.55
CA LYS A 71 -5.28 -7.72 14.57
C LYS A 71 -6.44 -8.24 13.73
N ASP A 72 -7.61 -7.69 13.97
CA ASP A 72 -8.84 -8.01 13.27
C ASP A 72 -9.16 -6.90 12.25
N PHE A 73 -10.08 -7.19 11.31
CA PHE A 73 -10.56 -6.19 10.37
C PHE A 73 -11.03 -4.94 11.12
N ALA A 74 -10.49 -3.80 10.72
CA ALA A 74 -10.91 -2.51 11.26
C ALA A 74 -10.73 -1.41 10.20
N VAL A 75 -11.72 -0.53 10.11
CA VAL A 75 -11.66 0.67 9.29
C VAL A 75 -11.06 1.83 10.07
N ASP A 76 -10.56 2.82 9.33
CA ASP A 76 -9.98 4.04 9.89
C ASP A 76 -10.79 5.26 9.41
N ASN A 77 -10.91 6.26 10.26
CA ASN A 77 -11.62 7.50 9.94
C ASN A 77 -10.68 8.53 9.30
N ILE A 78 -9.97 8.11 8.27
CA ILE A 78 -9.10 8.97 7.47
C ILE A 78 -9.76 9.17 6.09
N ALA A 79 -9.70 10.41 5.58
CA ALA A 79 -10.28 10.75 4.28
C ALA A 79 -9.76 9.85 3.13
N PRO A 80 -10.59 9.54 2.14
CA PRO A 80 -10.17 8.87 0.92
C PRO A 80 -9.03 9.60 0.23
N GLY A 81 -8.20 8.86 -0.49
CA GLY A 81 -7.06 9.44 -1.15
C GLY A 81 -6.47 8.53 -2.21
N TYR A 82 -5.46 9.04 -2.88
CA TYR A 82 -4.68 8.31 -3.88
C TYR A 82 -3.22 8.70 -3.78
N ARG A 83 -2.34 7.85 -4.28
CA ARG A 83 -0.92 8.15 -4.44
C ARG A 83 -0.63 8.46 -5.91
N TRP A 84 0.13 9.50 -6.16
CA TRP A 84 0.63 9.86 -7.49
C TRP A 84 2.14 9.68 -7.57
N PHE A 85 2.64 9.53 -8.79
CA PHE A 85 4.06 9.41 -9.10
C PHE A 85 4.39 10.24 -10.33
N ASP A 86 5.43 11.06 -10.22
CA ASP A 86 6.12 11.67 -11.35
C ASP A 86 7.41 10.88 -11.61
N LEU A 87 7.51 10.31 -12.80
CA LEU A 87 8.64 9.47 -13.19
C LEU A 87 9.52 10.23 -14.19
N TYR A 88 10.81 10.33 -13.90
CA TYR A 88 11.76 11.07 -14.72
C TYR A 88 12.64 10.13 -15.58
N PRO A 89 13.09 10.57 -16.77
CA PRO A 89 13.91 9.75 -17.67
C PRO A 89 15.26 9.29 -17.06
N ASP A 90 15.77 10.01 -16.08
CA ASP A 90 17.02 9.67 -15.37
C ASP A 90 16.82 8.63 -14.24
N GLY A 91 15.61 8.10 -14.09
CA GLY A 91 15.26 7.10 -13.07
C GLY A 91 14.89 7.69 -11.71
N ARG A 92 14.90 9.02 -11.55
CA ARG A 92 14.31 9.67 -10.37
C ARG A 92 12.79 9.55 -10.39
N PHE A 93 12.19 9.68 -9.25
CA PHE A 93 10.73 9.80 -9.12
C PHE A 93 10.38 10.74 -7.95
N GLU A 94 9.19 11.30 -8.02
CA GLU A 94 8.55 12.01 -6.92
C GLU A 94 7.20 11.36 -6.66
N THR A 95 6.78 11.33 -5.41
CA THR A 95 5.49 10.76 -5.03
C THR A 95 4.94 11.43 -3.78
N ALA A 96 3.64 11.57 -3.72
CA ALA A 96 2.92 11.92 -2.50
C ALA A 96 1.52 11.31 -2.50
N VAL A 97 0.87 11.40 -1.35
CA VAL A 97 -0.54 11.03 -1.17
C VAL A 97 -1.37 12.31 -1.12
N SER A 98 -2.38 12.37 -1.97
CA SER A 98 -3.42 13.39 -1.93
C SER A 98 -4.69 12.79 -1.33
N ARG A 99 -5.34 13.55 -0.45
CA ARG A 99 -6.60 13.16 0.20
C ARG A 99 -7.67 14.19 -0.06
N VAL A 100 -8.93 13.77 -0.03
CA VAL A 100 -10.07 14.69 -0.11
C VAL A 100 -10.06 15.58 1.11
N GLU A 101 -10.17 16.88 0.88
CA GLU A 101 -10.19 17.92 1.93
C GLU A 101 -11.57 18.59 1.99
N GLY A 102 -11.89 19.17 3.16
CA GLY A 102 -13.10 19.95 3.38
C GLY A 102 -14.41 19.16 3.39
N VAL A 103 -14.36 17.83 3.41
CA VAL A 103 -15.52 16.95 3.50
C VAL A 103 -15.43 16.10 4.76
N VAL A 104 -16.50 16.04 5.51
CA VAL A 104 -16.63 15.09 6.63
C VAL A 104 -17.21 13.80 6.08
N PHE A 105 -16.51 12.69 6.30
CA PHE A 105 -16.95 11.37 5.94
C PHE A 105 -17.51 10.65 7.15
N ASP A 106 -18.74 10.14 7.02
CA ASP A 106 -19.35 9.29 8.04
C ASP A 106 -18.97 7.84 7.74
N VAL A 107 -17.92 7.37 8.42
CA VAL A 107 -17.41 6.02 8.26
C VAL A 107 -18.07 5.11 9.29
N ASP A 108 -18.75 4.07 8.83
CA ASP A 108 -19.30 3.05 9.72
C ASP A 108 -18.15 2.22 10.33
N MET A 109 -17.76 2.58 11.54
CA MET A 109 -16.69 1.92 12.29
C MET A 109 -17.10 0.54 12.84
N SER A 110 -18.36 0.14 12.71
CA SER A 110 -18.87 -1.17 13.18
C SER A 110 -18.71 -2.30 12.18
N VAL A 111 -18.32 -2.00 10.96
CA VAL A 111 -18.10 -2.99 9.89
C VAL A 111 -17.02 -3.99 10.31
N LYS A 112 -17.32 -5.30 10.15
CA LYS A 112 -16.44 -6.40 10.61
C LYS A 112 -15.93 -7.29 9.48
N GLY A 113 -15.96 -6.82 8.28
CA GLY A 113 -15.49 -7.60 7.14
C GLY A 113 -15.45 -6.79 5.86
N TYR A 114 -14.67 -7.31 4.93
CA TYR A 114 -14.48 -6.75 3.60
C TYR A 114 -14.44 -7.90 2.58
#